data_21c12dd5e23de7b95145472715100d9c
#
_entry.id   21c12dd5e23de7b95145472715100d9c
#
_cell.length_a   1.000
_cell.length_b   1.000
_cell.length_c   1.000
_cell.angle_alpha   90.00
_cell.angle_beta   90.00
_cell.angle_gamma   90.00
#
_symmetry.space_group_name_H-M   'P 1'
#
loop_
_entity.id
_entity.type
_entity.pdbx_description
1 polymer ?
#
loop_
_entity_poly.entity_id
_entity_poly.type
_entity_poly.pdbx_seq_one_letter_code
_entity_poly.pdbx_strand_id
1 'polypeptide(L)'
;MIARLRDRLADRNRLPRPINAAIDWVAAHPMSIPGRLAALRYGRPQSGTPVTAFAPADRRVLIAPVNYSGQGRAWAAALEATNPSISARNMAVEVPGGFAFAADLIVPVAVYQNDRDWQRRQFEAVATSATHVLVEAQEPPFGRLWGRRTDTQVAALVARGVDVAFMAHGTDVRLPSRHIARSRWSHYADPSVYVPRLEQLARHNRALLDRAGRPVFVSTPDLLADVGEAQWCPVVVDPQRWANPSQVGARAAGPLRVAHAPSVAS
;
A
#
# COMPACT_ATOMS: atom_id res chain seq x y z
N MET A 1 -21.18 6.09 25.88
CA MET A 1 -22.16 5.87 24.80
C MET A 1 -21.50 5.98 23.40
N ILE A 2 -20.74 7.02 23.13
CA ILE A 2 -20.05 7.22 21.81
C ILE A 2 -19.03 6.12 21.47
N ALA A 3 -18.21 5.67 22.42
CA ALA A 3 -17.25 4.59 22.19
C ALA A 3 -17.94 3.26 21.81
N ARG A 4 -19.00 2.86 22.51
CA ARG A 4 -19.78 1.64 22.17
C ARG A 4 -20.46 1.73 20.80
N LEU A 5 -20.85 2.94 20.35
CA LEU A 5 -21.41 3.14 19.02
C LEU A 5 -20.31 3.03 17.96
N ARG A 6 -19.13 3.57 18.24
CA ARG A 6 -17.95 3.46 17.37
C ARG A 6 -17.53 2.00 17.20
N ASP A 7 -17.47 1.23 18.29
CA ASP A 7 -17.12 -0.20 18.24
C ASP A 7 -18.16 -1.03 17.47
N ARG A 8 -19.45 -0.72 17.61
CA ARG A 8 -20.52 -1.34 16.81
C ARG A 8 -20.44 -0.99 15.33
N LEU A 9 -20.05 0.24 15.00
CA LEU A 9 -19.87 0.66 13.60
C LEU A 9 -18.58 0.09 12.99
N ALA A 10 -17.60 -0.27 13.80
CA ALA A 10 -16.38 -0.91 13.36
C ALA A 10 -16.61 -2.38 12.95
N ASP A 11 -17.54 -3.09 13.59
CA ASP A 11 -17.88 -4.47 13.22
C ASP A 11 -18.89 -4.48 12.05
N ARG A 12 -18.34 -4.46 10.84
CA ARG A 12 -19.06 -4.40 9.58
C ARG A 12 -20.02 -5.59 9.39
N ASN A 13 -19.72 -6.74 9.97
CA ASN A 13 -20.57 -7.93 9.84
C ASN A 13 -21.87 -7.84 10.65
N ARG A 14 -21.91 -6.98 11.66
CA ARG A 14 -23.12 -6.72 12.47
C ARG A 14 -23.98 -5.57 11.94
N LEU A 15 -23.51 -4.83 10.94
CA LEU A 15 -24.29 -3.73 10.38
C LEU A 15 -25.37 -4.24 9.43
N PRO A 16 -26.58 -3.61 9.41
CA PRO A 16 -27.61 -3.88 8.42
C PRO A 16 -27.06 -3.72 7.00
N ARG A 17 -27.49 -4.60 6.09
CA ARG A 17 -27.07 -4.61 4.68
C ARG A 17 -27.12 -3.23 4.01
N PRO A 18 -28.20 -2.41 4.14
CA PRO A 18 -28.25 -1.11 3.48
C PRO A 18 -27.22 -0.12 4.03
N ILE A 19 -26.87 -0.20 5.32
CA ILE A 19 -25.82 0.64 5.92
C ILE A 19 -24.45 0.23 5.37
N ASN A 20 -24.18 -1.08 5.30
CA ASN A 20 -22.95 -1.59 4.68
C ASN A 20 -22.83 -1.14 3.21
N ALA A 21 -23.90 -1.28 2.44
CA ALA A 21 -23.93 -0.85 1.05
C ALA A 21 -23.64 0.67 0.90
N ALA A 22 -24.22 1.50 1.78
CA ALA A 22 -23.94 2.94 1.78
C ALA A 22 -22.47 3.26 2.11
N ILE A 23 -21.89 2.59 3.12
CA ILE A 23 -20.49 2.76 3.47
C ILE A 23 -19.58 2.30 2.32
N ASP A 24 -19.87 1.15 1.71
CA ASP A 24 -19.11 0.62 0.56
C ASP A 24 -19.22 1.53 -0.65
N TRP A 25 -20.40 2.09 -0.90
CA TRP A 25 -20.60 3.05 -1.97
C TRP A 25 -19.76 4.31 -1.75
N VAL A 26 -19.77 4.90 -0.54
CA VAL A 26 -18.93 6.06 -0.19
C VAL A 26 -17.45 5.75 -0.36
N ALA A 27 -17.01 4.57 0.09
CA ALA A 27 -15.63 4.13 -0.05
C ALA A 27 -15.21 3.89 -1.51
N ALA A 28 -16.12 3.43 -2.35
CA ALA A 28 -15.90 3.25 -3.80
C ALA A 28 -15.95 4.58 -4.57
N HIS A 29 -16.63 5.60 -4.02
CA HIS A 29 -16.81 6.90 -4.67
C HIS A 29 -16.22 8.05 -3.83
N PRO A 30 -14.88 8.06 -3.59
CA PRO A 30 -14.24 9.02 -2.69
C PRO A 30 -14.35 10.47 -3.16
N MET A 31 -14.69 10.70 -4.44
CA MET A 31 -14.87 12.04 -5.02
C MET A 31 -16.32 12.53 -5.00
N SER A 32 -17.27 11.69 -4.61
CA SER A 32 -18.66 12.10 -4.35
C SER A 32 -18.75 13.07 -3.18
N ILE A 33 -19.88 13.80 -3.06
CA ILE A 33 -20.08 14.71 -1.92
C ILE A 33 -19.92 13.96 -0.58
N PRO A 34 -20.58 12.81 -0.32
CA PRO A 34 -20.34 12.05 0.90
C PRO A 34 -18.87 11.58 1.06
N GLY A 35 -18.20 11.18 -0.02
CA GLY A 35 -16.78 10.78 0.02
C GLY A 35 -15.85 11.95 0.37
N ARG A 36 -16.14 13.16 -0.11
CA ARG A 36 -15.39 14.37 0.25
C ARG A 36 -15.62 14.76 1.71
N LEU A 37 -16.86 14.70 2.18
CA LEU A 37 -17.19 14.94 3.59
C LEU A 37 -16.51 13.91 4.50
N ALA A 38 -16.52 12.64 4.13
CA ALA A 38 -15.82 11.59 4.88
C ALA A 38 -14.31 11.84 4.97
N ALA A 39 -13.70 12.51 3.99
CA ALA A 39 -12.27 12.83 4.05
C ALA A 39 -11.94 13.98 5.01
N LEU A 40 -12.91 14.82 5.38
CA LEU A 40 -12.70 15.87 6.38
C LEU A 40 -12.32 15.31 7.75
N ARG A 41 -12.65 14.03 8.03
CA ARG A 41 -12.25 13.32 9.25
C ARG A 41 -10.72 13.26 9.44
N TYR A 42 -9.95 13.36 8.35
CA TYR A 42 -8.49 13.37 8.42
C TYR A 42 -7.91 14.71 8.88
N GLY A 43 -8.75 15.73 9.06
CA GLY A 43 -8.33 17.04 9.52
C GLY A 43 -7.88 17.98 8.41
N ARG A 44 -7.32 19.12 8.82
CA ARG A 44 -6.79 20.14 7.89
C ARG A 44 -5.37 19.76 7.44
N PRO A 45 -5.03 19.98 6.18
CA PRO A 45 -3.66 19.81 5.70
C PRO A 45 -2.69 20.72 6.46
N GLN A 46 -1.52 20.20 6.77
CA GLN A 46 -0.41 20.99 7.27
C GLN A 46 0.30 21.66 6.09
N SER A 47 0.58 22.95 6.21
CA SER A 47 1.39 23.68 5.22
C SER A 47 2.85 23.25 5.30
N GLY A 48 3.58 23.35 4.19
CA GLY A 48 5.02 23.08 4.16
C GLY A 48 5.41 21.61 4.06
N THR A 49 4.48 20.68 3.88
CA THR A 49 4.82 19.28 3.59
C THR A 49 5.70 19.21 2.34
N PRO A 50 6.91 18.60 2.44
CA PRO A 50 7.83 18.50 1.31
C PRO A 50 7.27 17.61 0.21
N VAL A 51 7.89 17.67 -0.96
CA VAL A 51 7.68 16.77 -2.08
C VAL A 51 8.89 15.85 -2.25
N THR A 52 8.73 14.76 -3.00
CA THR A 52 9.83 13.84 -3.30
C THR A 52 10.97 14.57 -4.01
N ALA A 53 12.19 14.33 -3.52
CA ALA A 53 13.42 14.79 -4.14
C ALA A 53 14.42 13.63 -4.25
N PHE A 54 15.13 13.56 -5.36
CA PHE A 54 16.15 12.55 -5.64
C PHE A 54 17.55 13.17 -5.62
N ALA A 55 18.54 12.37 -5.23
CA ALA A 55 19.93 12.70 -5.52
C ALA A 55 20.18 12.61 -7.04
N PRO A 56 21.19 13.32 -7.58
CA PRO A 56 21.61 13.13 -8.96
C PRO A 56 21.99 11.67 -9.23
N ALA A 57 21.34 11.06 -10.21
CA ALA A 57 21.54 9.66 -10.59
C ALA A 57 20.94 9.42 -11.99
N ASP A 58 21.41 8.39 -12.69
CA ASP A 58 20.88 8.02 -14.01
C ASP A 58 19.46 7.49 -13.90
N ARG A 59 19.20 6.72 -12.84
CA ARG A 59 17.87 6.19 -12.54
C ARG A 59 17.36 6.74 -11.21
N ARG A 60 16.18 7.32 -11.25
CA ARG A 60 15.51 7.90 -10.08
C ARG A 60 14.17 7.23 -9.90
N VAL A 61 14.07 6.44 -8.83
CA VAL A 61 12.96 5.51 -8.58
C VAL A 61 12.13 6.00 -7.40
N LEU A 62 10.83 6.22 -7.60
CA LEU A 62 9.87 6.44 -6.51
C LEU A 62 9.10 5.15 -6.22
N ILE A 63 9.02 4.76 -4.96
CA ILE A 63 8.16 3.67 -4.45
C ILE A 63 7.08 4.31 -3.58
N ALA A 64 5.81 4.22 -3.97
CA ALA A 64 4.73 4.98 -3.34
C ALA A 64 3.34 4.35 -3.61
N PRO A 65 2.31 4.71 -2.83
CA PRO A 65 2.29 5.64 -1.69
C PRO A 65 2.24 4.93 -0.32
N VAL A 66 2.55 3.66 -0.24
CA VAL A 66 2.51 2.89 1.00
C VAL A 66 3.90 2.41 1.41
N ASN A 67 4.01 1.79 2.58
CA ASN A 67 5.26 1.21 3.07
C ASN A 67 4.93 0.06 4.02
N TYR A 68 4.20 -0.93 3.52
CA TYR A 68 3.77 -2.06 4.33
C TYR A 68 4.97 -2.81 4.91
N SER A 69 4.98 -2.98 6.23
CA SER A 69 6.07 -3.62 6.97
C SER A 69 7.46 -3.01 6.70
N GLY A 70 7.53 -1.75 6.27
CA GLY A 70 8.77 -1.06 5.95
C GLY A 70 9.41 -1.50 4.62
N GLN A 71 8.71 -2.28 3.80
CA GLN A 71 9.30 -2.88 2.60
C GLN A 71 9.53 -1.87 1.48
N GLY A 72 8.66 -0.89 1.29
CA GLY A 72 8.89 0.17 0.31
C GLY A 72 10.22 0.88 0.53
N ARG A 73 10.53 1.22 1.78
CA ARG A 73 11.83 1.82 2.15
C ARG A 73 12.99 0.83 2.02
N ALA A 74 12.76 -0.44 2.36
CA ALA A 74 13.79 -1.47 2.25
C ALA A 74 14.16 -1.75 0.79
N TRP A 75 13.19 -1.81 -0.13
CA TRP A 75 13.47 -1.93 -1.57
C TRP A 75 14.21 -0.70 -2.11
N ALA A 76 13.82 0.52 -1.71
CA ALA A 76 14.53 1.73 -2.12
C ALA A 76 16.01 1.66 -1.68
N ALA A 77 16.27 1.30 -0.43
CA ALA A 77 17.63 1.15 0.10
C ALA A 77 18.43 0.04 -0.62
N ALA A 78 17.79 -1.09 -0.92
CA ALA A 78 18.45 -2.19 -1.63
C ALA A 78 18.82 -1.79 -3.06
N LEU A 79 17.98 -1.05 -3.77
CA LEU A 79 18.30 -0.52 -5.11
C LEU A 79 19.53 0.39 -5.07
N GLU A 80 19.61 1.32 -4.13
CA GLU A 80 20.76 2.21 -3.96
C GLU A 80 22.04 1.44 -3.58
N ALA A 81 21.91 0.43 -2.70
CA ALA A 81 23.04 -0.40 -2.27
C ALA A 81 23.62 -1.28 -3.38
N THR A 82 22.79 -1.71 -4.33
CA THR A 82 23.23 -2.58 -5.43
C THR A 82 23.80 -1.82 -6.62
N ASN A 83 23.41 -0.54 -6.80
CA ASN A 83 23.89 0.23 -7.95
C ASN A 83 23.96 1.73 -7.59
N PRO A 84 25.17 2.33 -7.54
CA PRO A 84 25.38 3.74 -7.19
C PRO A 84 24.80 4.73 -8.22
N SER A 85 24.43 4.28 -9.42
CA SER A 85 23.74 5.13 -10.40
C SER A 85 22.21 5.17 -10.19
N ILE A 86 21.71 4.61 -9.11
CA ILE A 86 20.30 4.67 -8.73
C ILE A 86 20.12 5.57 -7.50
N SER A 87 19.15 6.49 -7.59
CA SER A 87 18.57 7.17 -6.43
C SER A 87 17.14 6.70 -6.25
N ALA A 88 16.84 6.05 -5.14
CA ALA A 88 15.51 5.53 -4.86
C ALA A 88 14.93 6.14 -3.59
N ARG A 89 13.64 6.45 -3.61
CA ARG A 89 12.91 7.04 -2.49
C ARG A 89 11.59 6.31 -2.27
N ASN A 90 11.28 6.08 -1.01
CA ASN A 90 9.95 5.63 -0.61
C ASN A 90 9.15 6.80 -0.05
N MET A 91 7.94 6.99 -0.55
CA MET A 91 6.94 7.89 0.02
C MET A 91 5.82 7.07 0.64
N ALA A 92 5.52 7.32 1.91
CA ALA A 92 4.46 6.65 2.64
C ALA A 92 3.43 7.63 3.18
N VAL A 93 2.16 7.29 3.07
CA VAL A 93 1.07 8.05 3.68
C VAL A 93 0.88 7.58 5.12
N GLU A 94 1.03 8.50 6.06
CA GLU A 94 0.80 8.24 7.47
C GLU A 94 -0.68 8.40 7.81
N VAL A 95 -1.26 7.32 8.34
CA VAL A 95 -2.66 7.30 8.82
C VAL A 95 -2.64 7.19 10.35
N PRO A 96 -3.35 8.06 11.09
CA PRO A 96 -3.43 7.98 12.54
C PRO A 96 -3.88 6.61 13.04
N GLY A 97 -3.15 6.03 13.97
CA GLY A 97 -3.40 4.68 14.50
C GLY A 97 -2.89 3.53 13.62
N GLY A 98 -2.27 3.83 12.49
CA GLY A 98 -1.60 2.85 11.65
C GLY A 98 -0.20 2.49 12.15
N PHE A 99 0.41 1.47 11.57
CA PHE A 99 1.81 1.14 11.84
C PHE A 99 2.73 2.22 11.26
N ALA A 100 3.65 2.71 12.10
CA ALA A 100 4.66 3.69 11.70
C ALA A 100 5.96 2.96 11.31
N PHE A 101 6.26 2.92 10.01
CA PHE A 101 7.54 2.47 9.50
C PHE A 101 8.31 3.65 8.90
N ALA A 102 9.64 3.65 9.07
CA ALA A 102 10.49 4.68 8.49
C ALA A 102 10.34 4.71 6.97
N ALA A 103 10.18 5.91 6.40
CA ALA A 103 10.13 6.18 4.97
C ALA A 103 10.99 7.41 4.65
N ASP A 104 11.37 7.60 3.39
CA ASP A 104 12.15 8.79 2.98
C ASP A 104 11.27 10.06 3.01
N LEU A 105 9.99 9.90 2.67
CA LEU A 105 8.99 10.95 2.76
C LEU A 105 7.73 10.39 3.42
N ILE A 106 7.41 10.92 4.61
CA ILE A 106 6.16 10.62 5.31
C ILE A 106 5.18 11.76 5.05
N VAL A 107 4.03 11.42 4.48
CA VAL A 107 2.98 12.38 4.11
C VAL A 107 1.77 12.17 5.00
N PRO A 108 1.37 13.16 5.82
CA PRO A 108 0.14 13.05 6.61
C PRO A 108 -1.07 12.79 5.71
N VAL A 109 -1.95 11.89 6.12
CA VAL A 109 -3.15 11.55 5.32
C VAL A 109 -4.04 12.76 5.02
N ALA A 110 -4.06 13.77 5.91
CA ALA A 110 -4.77 15.02 5.67
C ALA A 110 -4.22 15.77 4.44
N VAL A 111 -2.89 15.83 4.29
CA VAL A 111 -2.23 16.44 3.14
C VAL A 111 -2.48 15.63 1.88
N TYR A 112 -2.22 14.33 1.94
CA TYR A 112 -2.44 13.42 0.83
C TYR A 112 -3.89 13.46 0.30
N GLN A 113 -4.88 13.57 1.19
CA GLN A 113 -6.30 13.56 0.80
C GLN A 113 -6.86 14.95 0.48
N ASN A 114 -6.42 16.00 1.17
CA ASN A 114 -7.13 17.29 1.17
C ASN A 114 -6.30 18.47 0.64
N ASP A 115 -4.97 18.34 0.44
CA ASP A 115 -4.12 19.40 -0.09
C ASP A 115 -3.90 19.22 -1.61
N ARG A 116 -4.72 19.92 -2.41
CA ARG A 116 -4.61 19.85 -3.89
C ARG A 116 -3.32 20.48 -4.42
N ASP A 117 -2.79 21.47 -3.72
CA ASP A 117 -1.57 22.16 -4.17
C ASP A 117 -0.35 21.28 -3.89
N TRP A 118 -0.31 20.60 -2.75
CA TRP A 118 0.69 19.58 -2.50
C TRP A 118 0.61 18.44 -3.52
N GLN A 119 -0.57 17.93 -3.83
CA GLN A 119 -0.76 16.85 -4.81
C GLN A 119 -0.21 17.23 -6.19
N ARG A 120 -0.44 18.48 -6.63
CA ARG A 120 0.11 18.99 -7.90
C ARG A 120 1.63 19.14 -7.84
N ARG A 121 2.17 19.75 -6.78
CA ARG A 121 3.62 19.90 -6.61
C ARG A 121 4.31 18.54 -6.54
N GLN A 122 3.74 17.56 -5.83
CA GLN A 122 4.27 16.20 -5.76
C GLN A 122 4.27 15.53 -7.13
N PHE A 123 3.18 15.64 -7.88
CA PHE A 123 3.13 15.11 -9.25
C PHE A 123 4.19 15.77 -10.15
N GLU A 124 4.28 17.09 -10.18
CA GLU A 124 5.25 17.80 -11.04
C GLU A 124 6.68 17.46 -10.62
N ALA A 125 6.99 17.40 -9.34
CA ALA A 125 8.31 17.00 -8.85
C ALA A 125 8.68 15.59 -9.31
N VAL A 126 7.77 14.64 -9.23
CA VAL A 126 8.00 13.25 -9.69
C VAL A 126 8.06 13.18 -11.21
N ALA A 127 7.11 13.78 -11.92
CA ALA A 127 7.02 13.73 -13.37
C ALA A 127 8.21 14.39 -14.10
N THR A 128 8.91 15.34 -13.43
CA THR A 128 10.08 16.01 -14.00
C THR A 128 11.40 15.37 -13.57
N SER A 129 11.44 14.68 -12.44
CA SER A 129 12.69 14.19 -11.88
C SER A 129 12.80 12.67 -11.80
N ALA A 130 11.70 11.94 -11.64
CA ALA A 130 11.75 10.47 -11.62
C ALA A 130 11.93 9.89 -13.03
N THR A 131 12.64 8.75 -13.10
CA THR A 131 12.69 7.92 -14.32
C THR A 131 11.73 6.73 -14.19
N HIS A 132 11.48 6.27 -12.96
CA HIS A 132 10.63 5.11 -12.68
C HIS A 132 9.75 5.37 -11.46
N VAL A 133 8.53 4.83 -11.49
CA VAL A 133 7.62 4.83 -10.33
C VAL A 133 7.08 3.42 -10.11
N LEU A 134 7.24 2.89 -8.89
CA LEU A 134 6.60 1.66 -8.45
C LEU A 134 5.37 2.04 -7.62
N VAL A 135 4.18 1.77 -8.17
CA VAL A 135 2.89 2.05 -7.51
C VAL A 135 2.52 0.87 -6.63
N GLU A 136 2.50 1.08 -5.33
CA GLU A 136 2.19 0.03 -4.35
C GLU A 136 0.68 -0.09 -4.10
N ALA A 137 0.23 -1.32 -3.89
CA ALA A 137 -1.16 -1.69 -3.54
C ALA A 137 -2.23 -1.09 -4.49
N GLN A 138 -1.84 -0.72 -5.71
CA GLN A 138 -2.66 -0.05 -6.71
C GLN A 138 -3.29 1.27 -6.20
N GLU A 139 -2.75 1.83 -5.11
CA GLU A 139 -3.18 3.12 -4.57
C GLU A 139 -2.65 4.28 -5.41
N PRO A 140 -3.42 5.38 -5.57
CA PRO A 140 -2.99 6.52 -6.38
C PRO A 140 -1.81 7.26 -5.71
N PRO A 141 -0.63 7.41 -6.36
CA PRO A 141 0.54 8.01 -5.73
C PRO A 141 0.40 9.51 -5.41
N PHE A 142 -0.56 10.20 -6.03
CA PHE A 142 -0.77 11.64 -5.88
C PHE A 142 -2.15 11.97 -5.26
N GLY A 143 -2.61 11.15 -4.31
CA GLY A 143 -3.84 11.38 -3.59
C GLY A 143 -5.06 11.54 -4.50
N ARG A 144 -5.80 12.65 -4.33
CA ARG A 144 -7.06 12.89 -5.06
C ARG A 144 -6.89 13.59 -6.42
N LEU A 145 -5.67 13.76 -6.89
CA LEU A 145 -5.43 14.36 -8.19
C LEU A 145 -6.17 13.55 -9.27
N TRP A 146 -6.81 14.25 -10.22
CA TRP A 146 -7.64 13.66 -11.29
C TRP A 146 -8.67 12.62 -10.80
N GLY A 147 -9.36 12.96 -9.72
CA GLY A 147 -10.45 12.12 -9.21
C GLY A 147 -10.01 10.89 -8.44
N ARG A 148 -8.76 10.85 -7.94
CA ARG A 148 -8.18 9.71 -7.23
C ARG A 148 -8.11 8.45 -8.10
N ARG A 149 -7.95 8.61 -9.38
CA ARG A 149 -7.88 7.48 -10.31
C ARG A 149 -6.43 7.10 -10.57
N THR A 150 -6.03 5.93 -10.10
CA THR A 150 -4.67 5.40 -10.26
C THR A 150 -4.30 5.24 -11.73
N ASP A 151 -5.20 4.72 -12.55
CA ASP A 151 -5.01 4.60 -14.00
C ASP A 151 -4.70 5.94 -14.68
N THR A 152 -5.45 6.98 -14.31
CA THR A 152 -5.23 8.34 -14.85
C THR A 152 -3.90 8.94 -14.37
N GLN A 153 -3.55 8.73 -13.11
CA GLN A 153 -2.27 9.21 -12.56
C GLN A 153 -1.07 8.50 -13.21
N VAL A 154 -1.18 7.20 -13.43
CA VAL A 154 -0.18 6.40 -14.15
C VAL A 154 -0.06 6.84 -15.60
N ALA A 155 -1.17 7.02 -16.31
CA ALA A 155 -1.15 7.51 -17.70
C ALA A 155 -0.48 8.88 -17.82
N ALA A 156 -0.70 9.78 -16.83
CA ALA A 156 -0.07 11.08 -16.81
C ALA A 156 1.46 11.01 -16.58
N LEU A 157 1.95 10.08 -15.76
CA LEU A 157 3.39 9.82 -15.59
C LEU A 157 4.01 9.29 -16.88
N VAL A 158 3.36 8.29 -17.49
CA VAL A 158 3.83 7.69 -18.74
C VAL A 158 3.89 8.72 -19.86
N ALA A 159 2.92 9.63 -19.96
CA ALA A 159 2.93 10.73 -20.92
C ALA A 159 4.09 11.71 -20.70
N ARG A 160 4.72 11.72 -19.53
CA ARG A 160 5.93 12.49 -19.20
C ARG A 160 7.23 11.69 -19.37
N GLY A 161 7.16 10.46 -19.91
CA GLY A 161 8.32 9.61 -20.14
C GLY A 161 8.79 8.85 -18.88
N VAL A 162 7.97 8.79 -17.83
CA VAL A 162 8.29 8.04 -16.62
C VAL A 162 7.80 6.60 -16.78
N ASP A 163 8.68 5.62 -16.57
CA ASP A 163 8.31 4.22 -16.54
C ASP A 163 7.56 3.88 -15.25
N VAL A 164 6.48 3.10 -15.37
CA VAL A 164 5.65 2.75 -14.23
C VAL A 164 5.47 1.23 -14.14
N ALA A 165 5.61 0.71 -12.94
CA ALA A 165 5.28 -0.66 -12.57
C ALA A 165 4.37 -0.67 -11.33
N PHE A 166 3.76 -1.81 -11.05
CA PHE A 166 2.92 -2.01 -9.87
C PHE A 166 3.52 -3.04 -8.92
N MET A 167 3.25 -2.86 -7.62
CA MET A 167 3.56 -3.83 -6.58
C MET A 167 2.27 -4.24 -5.87
N ALA A 168 1.94 -5.53 -5.92
CA ALA A 168 0.82 -6.09 -5.18
C ALA A 168 1.29 -6.82 -3.92
N HIS A 169 0.57 -6.63 -2.81
CA HIS A 169 1.01 -7.09 -1.49
C HIS A 169 0.16 -8.24 -0.90
N GLY A 170 -1.07 -8.41 -1.33
CA GLY A 170 -1.94 -9.47 -0.82
C GLY A 170 -3.42 -9.13 -0.92
N THR A 171 -4.00 -8.56 0.12
CA THR A 171 -5.43 -8.24 0.17
C THR A 171 -5.90 -7.26 -0.90
N ASP A 172 -4.99 -6.53 -1.49
CA ASP A 172 -5.21 -5.64 -2.62
C ASP A 172 -5.58 -6.37 -3.92
N VAL A 173 -5.10 -7.61 -4.13
CA VAL A 173 -5.35 -8.39 -5.35
C VAL A 173 -5.89 -9.80 -5.09
N ARG A 174 -5.70 -10.35 -3.89
CA ARG A 174 -6.16 -11.70 -3.54
C ARG A 174 -7.68 -11.74 -3.42
N LEU A 175 -8.33 -12.56 -4.24
CA LEU A 175 -9.77 -12.77 -4.17
C LEU A 175 -10.12 -13.66 -2.97
N PRO A 176 -10.83 -13.13 -1.95
CA PRO A 176 -11.25 -13.92 -0.80
C PRO A 176 -11.98 -15.21 -1.15
N SER A 177 -12.90 -15.15 -2.12
CA SER A 177 -13.65 -16.33 -2.59
C SER A 177 -12.74 -17.46 -3.11
N ARG A 178 -11.71 -17.13 -3.89
CA ARG A 178 -10.74 -18.11 -4.39
C ARG A 178 -9.82 -18.63 -3.31
N HIS A 179 -9.41 -17.75 -2.36
CA HIS A 179 -8.53 -18.15 -1.26
C HIS A 179 -9.25 -19.08 -0.28
N ILE A 180 -10.51 -18.81 0.04
CA ILE A 180 -11.36 -19.72 0.87
C ILE A 180 -11.49 -21.09 0.19
N ALA A 181 -11.72 -21.12 -1.11
CA ALA A 181 -11.87 -22.39 -1.84
C ALA A 181 -10.57 -23.22 -1.90
N ARG A 182 -9.39 -22.56 -1.83
CA ARG A 182 -8.08 -23.22 -1.91
C ARG A 182 -7.50 -23.64 -0.56
N SER A 183 -7.85 -22.93 0.52
CA SER A 183 -7.24 -23.10 1.82
C SER A 183 -8.28 -23.14 2.93
N ARG A 184 -8.36 -24.26 3.65
CA ARG A 184 -9.16 -24.36 4.88
C ARG A 184 -8.70 -23.41 6.00
N TRP A 185 -7.49 -22.90 5.88
CA TRP A 185 -6.88 -21.95 6.84
C TRP A 185 -6.97 -20.51 6.35
N SER A 186 -7.87 -20.24 5.41
CA SER A 186 -8.07 -18.88 4.91
C SER A 186 -8.53 -17.95 6.01
N HIS A 187 -7.77 -16.87 6.26
CA HIS A 187 -8.18 -15.83 7.19
C HIS A 187 -9.49 -15.12 6.77
N TYR A 188 -9.83 -15.18 5.47
CA TYR A 188 -11.12 -14.66 5.00
C TYR A 188 -12.32 -15.53 5.44
N ALA A 189 -12.09 -16.74 5.94
CA ALA A 189 -13.14 -17.57 6.54
C ALA A 189 -13.48 -17.16 7.98
N ASP A 190 -12.68 -16.27 8.58
CA ASP A 190 -12.97 -15.73 9.91
C ASP A 190 -14.22 -14.84 9.85
N PRO A 191 -15.22 -15.09 10.73
CA PRO A 191 -16.45 -14.30 10.77
C PRO A 191 -16.27 -12.80 11.04
N SER A 192 -15.14 -12.38 11.60
CA SER A 192 -14.82 -10.97 11.84
C SER A 192 -14.41 -10.23 10.57
N VAL A 193 -14.00 -10.94 9.51
CA VAL A 193 -13.55 -10.33 8.25
C VAL A 193 -14.75 -9.97 7.37
N TYR A 194 -14.84 -8.69 6.97
CA TYR A 194 -15.88 -8.23 6.04
C TYR A 194 -15.47 -8.50 4.58
N VAL A 195 -15.70 -9.73 4.14
CA VAL A 195 -15.31 -10.26 2.83
C VAL A 195 -15.87 -9.48 1.62
N PRO A 196 -17.14 -9.03 1.59
CA PRO A 196 -17.70 -8.39 0.38
C PRO A 196 -16.89 -7.19 -0.11
N ARG A 197 -16.40 -6.37 0.80
CA ARG A 197 -15.58 -5.19 0.44
C ARG A 197 -14.21 -5.59 -0.09
N LEU A 198 -13.57 -6.56 0.53
CA LEU A 198 -12.26 -7.06 0.10
C LEU A 198 -12.32 -7.71 -1.27
N GLU A 199 -13.36 -8.50 -1.53
CA GLU A 199 -13.61 -9.12 -2.84
C GLU A 199 -13.80 -8.06 -3.93
N GLN A 200 -14.60 -7.01 -3.64
CA GLN A 200 -14.81 -5.90 -4.58
C GLN A 200 -13.52 -5.14 -4.87
N LEU A 201 -12.72 -4.85 -3.83
CA LEU A 201 -11.45 -4.15 -3.97
C LEU A 201 -10.47 -4.96 -4.82
N ALA A 202 -10.28 -6.23 -4.50
CA ALA A 202 -9.38 -7.11 -5.23
C ALA A 202 -9.78 -7.24 -6.72
N ARG A 203 -11.08 -7.38 -7.02
CA ARG A 203 -11.58 -7.38 -8.41
C ARG A 203 -11.29 -6.07 -9.13
N HIS A 204 -11.54 -4.93 -8.47
CA HIS A 204 -11.26 -3.62 -9.04
C HIS A 204 -9.77 -3.44 -9.35
N ASN A 205 -8.91 -3.79 -8.42
CA ASN A 205 -7.47 -3.63 -8.57
C ASN A 205 -6.90 -4.57 -9.65
N ARG A 206 -7.36 -5.81 -9.72
CA ARG A 206 -6.96 -6.72 -10.81
C ARG A 206 -7.35 -6.17 -12.18
N ALA A 207 -8.59 -5.71 -12.33
CA ALA A 207 -9.03 -5.09 -13.57
C ALA A 207 -8.25 -3.79 -13.91
N LEU A 208 -7.74 -3.07 -12.89
CA LEU A 208 -6.84 -1.93 -13.09
C LEU A 208 -5.49 -2.39 -13.64
N LEU A 209 -4.88 -3.42 -13.05
CA LEU A 209 -3.60 -3.99 -13.51
C LEU A 209 -3.70 -4.48 -14.96
N ASP A 210 -4.76 -5.24 -15.27
CA ASP A 210 -5.02 -5.76 -16.63
C ASP A 210 -5.12 -4.62 -17.66
N ARG A 211 -5.86 -3.56 -17.34
CA ARG A 211 -6.02 -2.39 -18.23
C ARG A 211 -4.78 -1.54 -18.36
N ALA A 212 -3.98 -1.44 -17.30
CA ALA A 212 -2.78 -0.61 -17.30
C ALA A 212 -1.68 -1.16 -18.22
N GLY A 213 -1.62 -2.48 -18.42
CA GLY A 213 -0.64 -3.15 -19.29
C GLY A 213 0.80 -2.83 -18.90
N ARG A 214 1.08 -2.70 -17.61
CA ARG A 214 2.40 -2.36 -17.07
C ARG A 214 2.97 -3.53 -16.28
N PRO A 215 4.30 -3.61 -16.12
CA PRO A 215 4.91 -4.64 -15.29
C PRO A 215 4.28 -4.69 -13.90
N VAL A 216 4.01 -5.89 -13.41
CA VAL A 216 3.46 -6.13 -12.08
C VAL A 216 4.41 -7.00 -11.29
N PHE A 217 4.72 -6.57 -10.09
CA PHE A 217 5.45 -7.35 -9.10
C PHE A 217 4.51 -7.78 -7.98
N VAL A 218 4.82 -8.90 -7.36
CA VAL A 218 4.13 -9.40 -6.16
C VAL A 218 5.12 -9.60 -5.03
N SER A 219 4.76 -9.19 -3.83
CA SER A 219 5.66 -9.25 -2.66
C SER A 219 5.83 -10.67 -2.11
N THR A 220 4.90 -11.57 -2.41
CA THR A 220 4.95 -12.98 -1.97
C THR A 220 4.63 -13.92 -3.14
N PRO A 221 5.29 -15.10 -3.23
CA PRO A 221 5.19 -15.98 -4.40
C PRO A 221 3.80 -16.61 -4.58
N ASP A 222 3.00 -16.73 -3.53
CA ASP A 222 1.63 -17.26 -3.60
C ASP A 222 0.69 -16.36 -4.41
N LEU A 223 0.99 -15.05 -4.51
CA LEU A 223 0.22 -14.10 -5.31
C LEU A 223 0.39 -14.29 -6.82
N LEU A 224 1.41 -15.01 -7.28
CA LEU A 224 1.56 -15.37 -8.69
C LEU A 224 0.34 -16.15 -9.22
N ALA A 225 -0.35 -16.87 -8.34
CA ALA A 225 -1.60 -17.55 -8.68
C ALA A 225 -2.81 -16.62 -8.81
N ASP A 226 -2.71 -15.40 -8.26
CA ASP A 226 -3.77 -14.39 -8.29
C ASP A 226 -3.54 -13.34 -9.38
N VAL A 227 -2.29 -13.07 -9.77
CA VAL A 227 -1.90 -12.08 -10.79
C VAL A 227 -1.04 -12.80 -11.85
N GLY A 228 -1.60 -13.09 -13.01
CA GLY A 228 -1.07 -14.06 -13.97
C GLY A 228 0.34 -13.78 -14.51
N GLU A 229 0.63 -12.58 -14.99
CA GLU A 229 1.93 -12.24 -15.60
C GLU A 229 2.86 -11.47 -14.65
N ALA A 230 2.61 -11.58 -13.33
CA ALA A 230 3.42 -10.89 -12.35
C ALA A 230 4.78 -11.59 -12.10
N GLN A 231 5.74 -10.80 -11.65
CA GLN A 231 7.05 -11.29 -11.20
C GLN A 231 7.12 -11.21 -9.66
N TRP A 232 7.70 -12.22 -9.05
CA TRP A 232 7.94 -12.17 -7.63
C TRP A 232 9.13 -11.25 -7.30
N CYS A 233 8.88 -10.22 -6.50
CA CYS A 233 9.89 -9.37 -5.90
C CYS A 233 9.94 -9.67 -4.39
N PRO A 234 10.96 -10.37 -3.91
CA PRO A 234 11.02 -10.79 -2.51
C PRO A 234 11.12 -9.61 -1.56
N VAL A 235 10.70 -9.83 -0.32
CA VAL A 235 10.93 -8.88 0.76
C VAL A 235 12.43 -8.76 1.04
N VAL A 236 12.87 -7.55 1.36
CA VAL A 236 14.26 -7.27 1.73
C VAL A 236 14.42 -7.51 3.24
N VAL A 237 15.40 -8.31 3.59
CA VAL A 237 15.83 -8.53 4.97
C VAL A 237 17.29 -8.13 5.09
N ASP A 238 17.61 -7.25 6.03
CA ASP A 238 18.99 -6.90 6.36
C ASP A 238 19.60 -7.99 7.27
N PRO A 239 20.52 -8.82 6.77
CA PRO A 239 21.07 -9.89 7.57
C PRO A 239 21.83 -9.41 8.81
N GLN A 240 22.48 -8.23 8.74
CA GLN A 240 23.25 -7.69 9.84
C GLN A 240 22.34 -7.26 11.00
N ARG A 241 21.21 -6.65 10.68
CA ARG A 241 20.22 -6.24 11.68
C ARG A 241 19.57 -7.43 12.39
N TRP A 242 19.45 -8.56 11.72
CA TRP A 242 18.81 -9.78 12.25
C TRP A 242 19.82 -10.85 12.70
N ALA A 243 21.12 -10.65 12.44
CA ALA A 243 22.15 -11.56 12.91
C ALA A 243 22.23 -11.53 14.44
N ASN A 244 22.12 -12.69 15.06
CA ASN A 244 22.38 -12.85 16.49
C ASN A 244 23.57 -13.81 16.68
N PRO A 245 24.80 -13.29 16.72
CA PRO A 245 26.00 -14.11 16.81
C PRO A 245 26.04 -14.95 18.10
N SER A 246 25.32 -14.53 19.16
CA SER A 246 25.25 -15.28 20.42
C SER A 246 24.40 -16.56 20.35
N GLN A 247 23.65 -16.78 19.27
CA GLN A 247 22.76 -17.94 19.11
C GLN A 247 23.28 -18.96 18.08
N VAL A 248 24.47 -18.80 17.53
CA VAL A 248 25.12 -19.79 16.68
C VAL A 248 25.75 -20.87 17.56
N GLY A 249 24.99 -21.44 18.48
CA GLY A 249 25.37 -22.57 19.30
C GLY A 249 24.57 -23.81 18.92
N ALA A 250 25.12 -24.97 19.22
CA ALA A 250 24.45 -26.26 19.04
C ALA A 250 23.04 -26.19 19.65
N ARG A 251 22.06 -26.65 18.89
CA ARG A 251 20.66 -26.74 19.32
C ARG A 251 20.62 -27.52 20.64
N ALA A 252 20.25 -26.89 21.73
CA ALA A 252 20.10 -27.55 23.02
C ALA A 252 19.11 -28.73 22.86
N ALA A 253 19.50 -29.90 23.33
CA ALA A 253 18.60 -31.04 23.42
C ALA A 253 17.37 -30.64 24.29
N GLY A 254 16.18 -30.71 23.72
CA GLY A 254 14.95 -30.30 24.44
C GLY A 254 13.76 -30.17 23.50
N PRO A 255 12.58 -29.91 24.04
CA PRO A 255 11.38 -29.73 23.23
C PRO A 255 11.55 -28.56 22.25
N LEU A 256 10.93 -28.70 21.08
CA LEU A 256 10.91 -27.64 20.06
C LEU A 256 10.27 -26.36 20.63
N ARG A 257 10.99 -25.25 20.55
CA ARG A 257 10.48 -23.92 20.88
C ARG A 257 9.98 -23.26 19.62
N VAL A 258 8.70 -22.89 19.61
CA VAL A 258 8.07 -22.17 18.49
C VAL A 258 7.74 -20.77 18.98
N ALA A 259 8.23 -19.75 18.26
CA ALA A 259 7.83 -18.36 18.47
C ALA A 259 6.73 -18.00 17.47
N HIS A 260 5.65 -17.39 17.95
CA HIS A 260 4.60 -16.80 17.12
C HIS A 260 4.46 -15.34 17.53
N ALA A 261 4.68 -14.43 16.60
CA ALA A 261 4.59 -12.99 16.79
C ALA A 261 3.54 -12.40 15.83
N PRO A 262 2.23 -12.54 16.14
CA PRO A 262 1.18 -11.99 15.31
C PRO A 262 1.20 -10.47 15.36
N SER A 263 0.92 -9.82 14.22
CA SER A 263 0.56 -8.42 14.21
C SER A 263 -0.84 -8.27 14.79
N VAL A 264 -0.99 -7.46 15.83
CA VAL A 264 -2.30 -7.11 16.36
C VAL A 264 -2.84 -5.96 15.54
N ALA A 265 -3.99 -6.16 14.88
CA ALA A 265 -4.75 -5.05 14.31
C ALA A 265 -5.28 -4.21 15.48
N SER A 266 -4.84 -2.96 15.57
CA SER A 266 -5.32 -1.96 16.55
C SER A 266 -6.69 -1.46 16.14
#